data_6e34b09dc2e9e8ce3474663dae695683
#
_entry.id   6e34b09dc2e9e8ce3474663dae695683
#
_cell.length_a   1.000
_cell.length_b   1.000
_cell.length_c   1.000
_cell.angle_alpha   90.00
_cell.angle_beta   90.00
_cell.angle_gamma   90.00
#
_symmetry.space_group_name_H-M   'P 1'
#
loop_
_entity.id
_entity.type
_entity.pdbx_description
1 polymer ?
#
loop_
_entity_poly.entity_id
_entity_poly.type
_entity_poly.pdbx_seq_one_letter_code
_entity_poly.pdbx_strand_id
1 'polypeptide(L)'
;MQSPLGLKVMSVLLALCAAALAGRTSAQTAAGVQSMQYEVYAIRYATLVDYPVSQLVVGADTSRKMNLAMIVWLVRGKGHNILVDSGFYRDQFFHDDRFHITDFVKPSDALNRLGLKPEDITDLIISHMHWDHADGMNLFPKARIWIQKDEYNYYTGEAWASKETHAGIDQDDVLDLVKLNLAGRVSLVGGDNQQIFPGVTCYTGGRHTYASQYVAVNTAKGIVVLASDNVYVEENLKMHAPIAATLDADSNLRAQDRMRQIATNIRFIITGHDPAVFTEFPAVADGVVKIE
;
A
#
# COMPACT_ATOMS: atom_id res chain seq x y z
N MET A 1 -35.73 -68.96 41.18
CA MET A 1 -35.09 -70.04 40.43
C MET A 1 -34.95 -69.59 38.98
N GLN A 2 -33.80 -69.42 38.53
CA GLN A 2 -33.16 -69.45 37.20
C GLN A 2 -32.12 -68.32 37.11
N SER A 3 -30.91 -68.78 36.96
CA SER A 3 -29.68 -68.03 36.95
C SER A 3 -29.38 -67.42 35.61
N PRO A 4 -28.48 -66.44 35.53
CA PRO A 4 -28.13 -65.72 34.31
C PRO A 4 -26.87 -66.37 33.66
N LEU A 5 -26.89 -66.50 32.35
CA LEU A 5 -25.68 -66.77 31.57
C LEU A 5 -25.70 -65.90 30.28
N GLY A 6 -24.61 -65.21 30.07
CA GLY A 6 -24.32 -64.71 28.72
C GLY A 6 -24.07 -63.23 28.53
N LEU A 7 -22.95 -62.70 29.06
CA LEU A 7 -22.40 -61.46 28.57
C LEU A 7 -20.88 -61.40 28.77
N LYS A 8 -20.16 -62.08 27.91
CA LYS A 8 -18.68 -61.85 27.69
C LYS A 8 -18.44 -62.31 26.25
N VAL A 9 -18.21 -61.42 25.37
CA VAL A 9 -17.41 -61.40 24.14
C VAL A 9 -17.90 -60.26 23.26
N MET A 10 -17.44 -59.05 23.50
CA MET A 10 -17.41 -57.98 22.46
C MET A 10 -16.66 -56.77 23.01
N SER A 11 -15.36 -56.89 23.22
CA SER A 11 -14.53 -55.74 23.60
C SER A 11 -13.06 -55.95 23.16
N VAL A 12 -12.79 -56.26 21.94
CA VAL A 12 -11.39 -56.29 21.40
C VAL A 12 -11.36 -55.98 19.90
N LEU A 13 -12.12 -55.07 19.37
CA LEU A 13 -12.02 -54.68 17.95
C LEU A 13 -12.21 -53.19 17.68
N LEU A 14 -11.99 -52.30 18.64
CA LEU A 14 -12.16 -50.84 18.42
C LEU A 14 -10.90 -50.02 18.76
N ALA A 15 -9.71 -50.62 18.87
CA ALA A 15 -8.49 -49.91 19.26
C ALA A 15 -7.48 -49.75 18.12
N LEU A 16 -7.74 -50.09 16.88
CA LEU A 16 -6.77 -50.04 15.78
C LEU A 16 -7.10 -49.06 14.64
N CYS A 17 -8.19 -48.30 14.70
CA CYS A 17 -8.52 -47.30 13.66
C CYS A 17 -8.29 -45.84 14.07
N ALA A 18 -7.88 -45.56 15.31
CA ALA A 18 -7.69 -44.17 15.76
C ALA A 18 -6.26 -43.61 15.52
N ALA A 19 -5.28 -44.44 15.17
CA ALA A 19 -3.90 -43.99 14.99
C ALA A 19 -3.54 -43.54 13.56
N ALA A 20 -4.40 -43.75 12.56
CA ALA A 20 -4.11 -43.41 11.16
C ALA A 20 -4.68 -42.05 10.70
N LEU A 21 -5.53 -41.36 11.50
CA LEU A 21 -6.09 -40.05 11.15
C LEU A 21 -5.36 -38.84 11.76
N ALA A 22 -4.50 -39.02 12.75
CA ALA A 22 -3.78 -37.91 13.40
C ALA A 22 -2.50 -37.47 12.66
N GLY A 23 -2.04 -38.23 11.67
CA GLY A 23 -0.79 -37.97 10.93
C GLY A 23 -0.94 -37.15 9.64
N ARG A 24 -2.18 -36.84 9.19
CA ARG A 24 -2.39 -36.15 7.92
C ARG A 24 -2.76 -34.65 8.01
N THR A 25 -3.07 -34.13 9.18
CA THR A 25 -3.52 -32.74 9.34
C THR A 25 -2.39 -31.75 9.63
N SER A 26 -1.21 -32.20 10.07
CA SER A 26 -0.08 -31.29 10.37
C SER A 26 0.86 -31.03 9.19
N ALA A 27 0.87 -31.86 8.15
CA ALA A 27 1.71 -31.65 6.96
C ALA A 27 1.05 -30.75 5.91
N GLN A 28 -0.26 -30.64 5.90
CA GLN A 28 -1.01 -29.82 4.94
C GLN A 28 -1.08 -28.35 5.31
N THR A 29 -0.95 -27.99 6.59
CA THR A 29 -0.89 -26.61 7.08
C THR A 29 0.48 -25.97 6.93
N ALA A 30 1.58 -26.73 6.96
CA ALA A 30 2.92 -26.19 6.76
C ALA A 30 3.27 -25.92 5.27
N ALA A 31 2.71 -26.69 4.34
CA ALA A 31 2.93 -26.48 2.90
C ALA A 31 2.10 -25.30 2.33
N GLY A 32 1.01 -24.89 2.98
CA GLY A 32 0.14 -23.78 2.56
C GLY A 32 0.69 -22.38 2.90
N VAL A 33 1.60 -22.26 3.88
CA VAL A 33 2.15 -20.96 4.32
C VAL A 33 3.39 -20.55 3.52
N GLN A 34 4.04 -21.48 2.82
CA GLN A 34 5.33 -21.23 2.16
C GLN A 34 5.23 -20.56 0.78
N SER A 35 4.06 -20.12 0.33
CA SER A 35 3.92 -19.70 -1.07
C SER A 35 3.23 -18.33 -1.30
N MET A 36 3.12 -17.48 -0.29
CA MET A 36 2.46 -16.17 -0.43
C MET A 36 3.49 -15.03 -0.49
N GLN A 37 4.32 -15.08 -1.51
CA GLN A 37 5.36 -14.08 -1.72
C GLN A 37 5.06 -13.28 -2.97
N TYR A 38 5.23 -11.97 -2.87
CA TYR A 38 5.10 -11.03 -3.96
C TYR A 38 6.48 -10.46 -4.32
N GLU A 39 6.60 -9.99 -5.55
CA GLU A 39 7.66 -9.07 -5.97
C GLU A 39 7.14 -7.66 -5.85
N VAL A 40 7.97 -6.74 -5.39
CA VAL A 40 7.65 -5.32 -5.24
C VAL A 40 8.61 -4.50 -6.10
N TYR A 41 8.03 -3.57 -6.87
CA TYR A 41 8.78 -2.65 -7.72
C TYR A 41 8.37 -1.21 -7.41
N ALA A 42 9.34 -0.31 -7.30
CA ALA A 42 9.10 1.13 -7.32
C ALA A 42 9.30 1.64 -8.75
N ILE A 43 8.34 2.40 -9.26
CA ILE A 43 8.31 2.95 -10.63
C ILE A 43 8.25 4.46 -10.52
N ARG A 44 9.35 5.16 -10.87
CA ARG A 44 9.35 6.61 -10.96
C ARG A 44 8.69 7.03 -12.27
N TYR A 45 7.66 7.86 -12.16
CA TYR A 45 6.95 8.37 -13.33
C TYR A 45 7.15 9.89 -13.56
N ALA A 46 7.69 10.61 -12.56
CA ALA A 46 8.09 12.02 -12.68
C ALA A 46 9.12 12.40 -11.61
N THR A 47 9.68 13.58 -11.74
CA THR A 47 10.53 14.24 -10.74
C THR A 47 9.93 15.60 -10.41
N LEU A 48 9.76 15.91 -9.13
CA LEU A 48 9.43 17.24 -8.64
C LEU A 48 10.71 17.92 -8.18
N VAL A 49 11.12 19.00 -8.87
CA VAL A 49 12.43 19.62 -8.72
C VAL A 49 12.40 20.71 -7.66
N ASP A 50 13.49 20.82 -6.89
CA ASP A 50 13.74 21.90 -5.92
C ASP A 50 12.67 22.08 -4.84
N TYR A 51 12.09 21.00 -4.36
CA TYR A 51 11.07 21.05 -3.32
C TYR A 51 11.67 21.35 -1.95
N PRO A 52 11.08 22.26 -1.14
CA PRO A 52 11.62 22.61 0.17
C PRO A 52 11.56 21.44 1.16
N VAL A 53 12.69 21.04 1.73
CA VAL A 53 12.76 19.92 2.69
C VAL A 53 11.94 20.21 3.96
N SER A 54 11.81 21.48 4.34
CA SER A 54 10.98 21.91 5.48
C SER A 54 9.47 21.64 5.29
N GLN A 55 9.02 21.40 4.05
CA GLN A 55 7.65 20.95 3.76
C GLN A 55 7.50 19.42 3.78
N LEU A 56 8.58 18.70 3.98
CA LEU A 56 8.60 17.24 4.08
C LEU A 56 8.84 16.77 5.52
N VAL A 57 9.76 17.44 6.22
CA VAL A 57 10.25 17.01 7.53
C VAL A 57 10.11 18.16 8.52
N VAL A 58 9.38 17.96 9.59
CA VAL A 58 9.26 18.94 10.66
C VAL A 58 10.63 19.19 11.30
N GLY A 59 11.02 20.47 11.39
CA GLY A 59 12.31 20.88 11.98
C GLY A 59 13.49 20.83 11.01
N ALA A 60 13.29 20.50 9.73
CA ALA A 60 14.35 20.59 8.73
C ALA A 60 14.72 22.05 8.43
N ASP A 61 15.98 22.25 7.99
CA ASP A 61 16.49 23.55 7.56
C ASP A 61 15.66 24.09 6.38
N THR A 62 15.11 25.30 6.55
CA THR A 62 14.21 25.95 5.59
C THR A 62 14.92 26.38 4.31
N SER A 63 16.25 26.46 4.29
CA SER A 63 17.04 26.77 3.08
C SER A 63 17.26 25.57 2.18
N ARG A 64 17.08 24.36 2.70
CA ARG A 64 17.32 23.12 1.94
C ARG A 64 16.20 22.81 0.97
N LYS A 65 16.62 22.37 -0.21
CA LYS A 65 15.73 21.83 -1.23
C LYS A 65 16.21 20.45 -1.68
N MET A 66 15.32 19.64 -2.21
CA MET A 66 15.65 18.36 -2.82
C MET A 66 14.71 18.07 -3.99
N ASN A 67 15.12 17.17 -4.86
CA ASN A 67 14.22 16.64 -5.86
C ASN A 67 13.43 15.47 -5.24
N LEU A 68 12.13 15.38 -5.56
CA LEU A 68 11.28 14.28 -5.14
C LEU A 68 11.05 13.33 -6.33
N ALA A 69 11.04 12.06 -6.04
CA ALA A 69 10.59 11.05 -6.99
C ALA A 69 9.06 10.89 -6.86
N MET A 70 8.34 11.05 -7.96
CA MET A 70 6.92 10.72 -8.02
C MET A 70 6.82 9.24 -8.38
N ILE A 71 6.26 8.44 -7.45
CA ILE A 71 6.37 6.98 -7.46
C ILE A 71 5.00 6.34 -7.45
N VAL A 72 4.84 5.26 -8.23
CA VAL A 72 3.82 4.24 -8.01
C VAL A 72 4.50 2.90 -7.74
N TRP A 73 3.88 2.03 -6.96
CA TRP A 73 4.49 0.74 -6.59
C TRP A 73 3.70 -0.41 -7.19
N LEU A 74 4.38 -1.31 -7.90
CA LEU A 74 3.79 -2.55 -8.40
C LEU A 74 4.10 -3.69 -7.44
N VAL A 75 3.06 -4.36 -6.97
CA VAL A 75 3.11 -5.60 -6.18
C VAL A 75 2.58 -6.73 -7.07
N ARG A 76 3.47 -7.64 -7.49
CA ARG A 76 3.17 -8.69 -8.47
C ARG A 76 3.31 -10.09 -7.90
N GLY A 77 2.28 -10.90 -8.03
CA GLY A 77 2.30 -12.29 -7.59
C GLY A 77 0.90 -12.88 -7.48
N LYS A 78 0.83 -14.21 -7.43
CA LYS A 78 -0.42 -14.95 -7.19
C LYS A 78 -1.58 -14.63 -8.14
N GLY A 79 -1.27 -14.27 -9.38
CA GLY A 79 -2.27 -13.89 -10.37
C GLY A 79 -2.76 -12.44 -10.23
N HIS A 80 -2.16 -11.66 -9.33
CA HIS A 80 -2.43 -10.24 -9.15
C HIS A 80 -1.28 -9.38 -9.65
N ASN A 81 -1.62 -8.27 -10.29
CA ASN A 81 -0.79 -7.10 -10.49
C ASN A 81 -1.46 -5.96 -9.73
N ILE A 82 -1.02 -5.70 -8.51
CA ILE A 82 -1.58 -4.69 -7.64
C ILE A 82 -0.72 -3.44 -7.78
N LEU A 83 -1.33 -2.32 -8.13
CA LEU A 83 -0.64 -1.03 -8.09
C LEU A 83 -1.00 -0.33 -6.77
N VAL A 84 0.00 0.19 -6.07
CA VAL A 84 -0.21 1.07 -4.92
C VAL A 84 0.01 2.49 -5.40
N ASP A 85 -1.00 3.31 -5.24
CA ASP A 85 -1.20 4.64 -5.82
C ASP A 85 -1.25 4.66 -7.35
N SER A 86 -1.88 5.67 -7.91
CA SER A 86 -2.13 5.77 -9.35
C SER A 86 -1.34 6.89 -10.02
N GLY A 87 -0.69 7.74 -9.21
CA GLY A 87 -0.04 8.93 -9.72
C GLY A 87 -1.02 9.96 -10.26
N PHE A 88 -0.50 10.90 -11.04
CA PHE A 88 -1.29 11.94 -11.70
C PHE A 88 -1.02 12.00 -13.20
N TYR A 89 -1.92 12.63 -13.95
CA TYR A 89 -1.75 12.82 -15.40
C TYR A 89 -2.46 14.06 -15.98
N ARG A 90 -3.31 14.76 -15.20
CA ARG A 90 -4.08 15.89 -15.70
C ARG A 90 -3.21 17.14 -15.87
N ASP A 91 -3.47 17.92 -16.90
CA ASP A 91 -2.67 19.07 -17.30
C ASP A 91 -2.58 20.16 -16.23
N GLN A 92 -3.60 20.31 -15.39
CA GLN A 92 -3.64 21.35 -14.36
C GLN A 92 -2.46 21.30 -13.38
N PHE A 93 -1.92 20.11 -13.10
CA PHE A 93 -0.81 19.95 -12.17
C PHE A 93 0.52 20.42 -12.78
N PHE A 94 0.66 20.43 -14.10
CA PHE A 94 1.85 20.93 -14.79
C PHE A 94 1.89 22.46 -14.92
N HIS A 95 0.77 23.14 -14.67
CA HIS A 95 0.64 24.59 -14.72
C HIS A 95 0.58 25.25 -13.34
N ASP A 96 0.77 24.48 -12.27
CA ASP A 96 0.84 25.00 -10.91
C ASP A 96 2.27 25.49 -10.62
N ASP A 97 2.44 26.81 -10.46
CA ASP A 97 3.76 27.41 -10.19
C ASP A 97 4.44 26.91 -8.91
N ARG A 98 3.72 26.20 -8.06
CA ARG A 98 4.26 25.56 -6.84
C ARG A 98 5.07 24.30 -7.16
N PHE A 99 4.86 23.71 -8.33
CA PHE A 99 5.43 22.41 -8.70
C PHE A 99 6.24 22.54 -10.00
N HIS A 100 7.51 22.25 -9.90
CA HIS A 100 8.37 22.14 -11.08
C HIS A 100 8.55 20.65 -11.42
N ILE A 101 7.71 20.14 -12.33
CA ILE A 101 7.66 18.73 -12.71
C ILE A 101 8.51 18.49 -13.95
N THR A 102 9.39 17.48 -13.88
CA THR A 102 10.25 17.05 -15.01
C THR A 102 10.18 15.53 -15.18
N ASP A 103 10.76 15.01 -16.25
CA ASP A 103 10.87 13.57 -16.54
C ASP A 103 9.53 12.81 -16.50
N PHE A 104 8.44 13.51 -16.81
CA PHE A 104 7.11 12.95 -16.70
C PHE A 104 6.85 11.88 -17.77
N VAL A 105 6.40 10.73 -17.30
CA VAL A 105 5.79 9.65 -18.11
C VAL A 105 4.47 9.30 -17.45
N LYS A 106 3.39 9.30 -18.23
CA LYS A 106 2.08 8.93 -17.67
C LYS A 106 2.18 7.61 -16.88
N PRO A 107 1.63 7.50 -15.66
CA PRO A 107 1.77 6.29 -14.83
C PRO A 107 1.39 4.99 -15.54
N SER A 108 0.33 5.01 -16.36
CA SER A 108 -0.07 3.87 -17.20
C SER A 108 1.00 3.47 -18.22
N ASP A 109 1.71 4.43 -18.78
CA ASP A 109 2.73 4.19 -19.80
C ASP A 109 4.06 3.74 -19.18
N ALA A 110 4.32 4.19 -17.93
CA ALA A 110 5.49 3.76 -17.17
C ALA A 110 5.51 2.25 -16.89
N LEU A 111 4.33 1.60 -16.83
CA LEU A 111 4.20 0.13 -16.70
C LEU A 111 4.85 -0.64 -17.86
N ASN A 112 4.96 -0.04 -19.06
CA ASN A 112 5.60 -0.68 -20.20
C ASN A 112 7.07 -1.06 -19.92
N ARG A 113 7.74 -0.38 -18.98
CA ARG A 113 9.10 -0.69 -18.53
C ARG A 113 9.20 -2.07 -17.86
N LEU A 114 8.07 -2.62 -17.39
CA LEU A 114 7.93 -3.97 -16.83
C LEU A 114 7.14 -4.93 -17.73
N GLY A 115 6.87 -4.53 -18.99
CA GLY A 115 6.12 -5.32 -19.97
C GLY A 115 4.63 -5.44 -19.66
N LEU A 116 4.07 -4.53 -18.85
CA LEU A 116 2.66 -4.50 -18.49
C LEU A 116 1.92 -3.38 -19.23
N LYS A 117 0.62 -3.62 -19.46
CA LYS A 117 -0.35 -2.65 -19.96
C LYS A 117 -1.27 -2.22 -18.82
N PRO A 118 -1.95 -1.08 -18.93
CA PRO A 118 -2.93 -0.63 -17.92
C PRO A 118 -4.02 -1.67 -17.61
N GLU A 119 -4.42 -2.44 -18.63
CA GLU A 119 -5.44 -3.50 -18.51
C GLU A 119 -4.96 -4.75 -17.74
N ASP A 120 -3.66 -4.88 -17.51
CA ASP A 120 -3.07 -5.98 -16.75
C ASP A 120 -3.11 -5.72 -15.24
N ILE A 121 -3.37 -4.47 -14.82
CA ILE A 121 -3.54 -4.13 -13.41
C ILE A 121 -4.89 -4.65 -12.93
N THR A 122 -4.84 -5.55 -11.96
CA THR A 122 -6.02 -6.20 -11.40
C THR A 122 -6.62 -5.42 -10.23
N ASP A 123 -5.78 -4.75 -9.48
CA ASP A 123 -6.13 -4.04 -8.25
C ASP A 123 -5.32 -2.77 -8.12
N LEU A 124 -5.92 -1.75 -7.52
CA LEU A 124 -5.31 -0.46 -7.23
C LEU A 124 -5.58 -0.10 -5.78
N ILE A 125 -4.55 0.00 -4.96
CA ILE A 125 -4.68 0.44 -3.57
C ILE A 125 -4.35 1.93 -3.54
N ILE A 126 -5.32 2.77 -3.23
CA ILE A 126 -5.12 4.20 -3.02
C ILE A 126 -4.76 4.42 -1.56
N SER A 127 -3.54 4.91 -1.33
CA SER A 127 -3.05 5.20 0.02
C SER A 127 -3.81 6.36 0.65
N HIS A 128 -4.14 7.39 -0.14
CA HIS A 128 -4.91 8.56 0.25
C HIS A 128 -5.34 9.37 -0.97
N MET A 129 -6.18 10.39 -0.77
CA MET A 129 -6.86 11.12 -1.85
C MET A 129 -6.10 12.35 -2.38
N HIS A 130 -4.83 12.59 -2.04
CA HIS A 130 -4.09 13.66 -2.70
C HIS A 130 -3.94 13.38 -4.20
N TRP A 131 -3.90 14.48 -4.97
CA TRP A 131 -3.90 14.46 -6.43
C TRP A 131 -2.79 13.61 -7.05
N ASP A 132 -1.60 13.61 -6.46
CA ASP A 132 -0.44 12.88 -6.96
C ASP A 132 -0.45 11.36 -6.64
N HIS A 133 -1.48 10.92 -5.91
CA HIS A 133 -1.75 9.51 -5.61
C HIS A 133 -3.04 8.99 -6.23
N ALA A 134 -4.07 9.84 -6.39
CA ALA A 134 -5.41 9.43 -6.76
C ALA A 134 -5.83 9.80 -8.21
N ASP A 135 -5.24 10.83 -8.83
CA ASP A 135 -5.69 11.35 -10.14
C ASP A 135 -5.64 10.29 -11.26
N GLY A 136 -4.71 9.34 -11.18
CA GLY A 136 -4.55 8.30 -12.19
C GLY A 136 -5.52 7.12 -12.11
N MET A 137 -6.51 7.09 -11.21
CA MET A 137 -7.39 5.93 -11.01
C MET A 137 -8.06 5.42 -12.31
N ASN A 138 -8.46 6.34 -13.18
CA ASN A 138 -9.12 6.02 -14.46
C ASN A 138 -8.18 5.46 -15.53
N LEU A 139 -6.86 5.54 -15.34
CA LEU A 139 -5.88 4.99 -16.26
C LEU A 139 -5.87 3.45 -16.26
N PHE A 140 -6.45 2.81 -15.24
CA PHE A 140 -6.43 1.36 -15.04
C PHE A 140 -7.84 0.77 -15.13
N PRO A 141 -8.34 0.51 -16.36
CA PRO A 141 -9.77 0.29 -16.61
C PRO A 141 -10.34 -0.98 -15.97
N LYS A 142 -9.49 -1.99 -15.69
CA LYS A 142 -9.93 -3.26 -15.09
C LYS A 142 -9.66 -3.35 -13.59
N ALA A 143 -8.91 -2.41 -13.01
CA ALA A 143 -8.51 -2.47 -11.62
C ALA A 143 -9.71 -2.29 -10.68
N ARG A 144 -9.74 -3.10 -9.61
CA ARG A 144 -10.55 -2.86 -8.43
C ARG A 144 -9.83 -1.87 -7.53
N ILE A 145 -10.51 -0.85 -7.09
CA ILE A 145 -9.96 0.21 -6.23
C ILE A 145 -10.15 -0.16 -4.76
N TRP A 146 -9.08 -0.14 -3.98
CA TRP A 146 -9.09 -0.36 -2.53
C TRP A 146 -8.69 0.92 -1.81
N ILE A 147 -9.58 1.47 -1.00
CA ILE A 147 -9.37 2.72 -0.26
C ILE A 147 -9.97 2.58 1.14
N GLN A 148 -9.39 3.26 2.13
CA GLN A 148 -9.98 3.28 3.47
C GLN A 148 -11.40 3.84 3.43
N LYS A 149 -12.32 3.15 4.12
CA LYS A 149 -13.73 3.54 4.19
C LYS A 149 -13.90 4.97 4.71
N ASP A 150 -13.12 5.34 5.72
CA ASP A 150 -13.22 6.64 6.34
C ASP A 150 -12.64 7.74 5.44
N GLU A 151 -11.60 7.45 4.65
CA GLU A 151 -11.06 8.35 3.61
C GLU A 151 -12.12 8.62 2.54
N TYR A 152 -12.70 7.55 2.00
CA TYR A 152 -13.79 7.64 1.02
C TYR A 152 -14.96 8.48 1.56
N ASN A 153 -15.49 8.15 2.73
CA ASN A 153 -16.66 8.82 3.30
C ASN A 153 -16.41 10.30 3.57
N TYR A 154 -15.22 10.64 4.08
CA TYR A 154 -14.87 12.01 4.39
C TYR A 154 -14.75 12.88 3.15
N TYR A 155 -13.96 12.45 2.15
CA TYR A 155 -13.71 13.23 0.94
C TYR A 155 -14.85 13.21 -0.09
N THR A 156 -15.78 12.28 0.00
CA THR A 156 -17.02 12.34 -0.78
C THR A 156 -18.15 13.13 -0.10
N GLY A 157 -17.93 13.70 1.08
CA GLY A 157 -18.95 14.37 1.86
C GLY A 157 -18.43 15.53 2.72
N GLU A 158 -18.13 15.28 3.98
CA GLU A 158 -17.90 16.28 5.03
C GLU A 158 -16.73 17.21 4.72
N ALA A 159 -15.68 16.75 4.08
CA ALA A 159 -14.49 17.53 3.73
C ALA A 159 -14.83 18.82 2.94
N TRP A 160 -15.92 18.85 2.20
CA TRP A 160 -16.30 19.97 1.34
C TRP A 160 -17.09 21.09 2.07
N ALA A 161 -17.34 20.91 3.37
CA ALA A 161 -17.97 21.95 4.20
C ALA A 161 -17.04 23.16 4.42
N SER A 162 -15.71 22.99 4.34
CA SER A 162 -14.68 24.04 4.49
C SER A 162 -13.55 23.84 3.49
N LYS A 163 -12.91 24.94 3.05
CA LYS A 163 -11.76 24.88 2.13
C LYS A 163 -10.48 24.32 2.79
N GLU A 164 -10.36 24.46 4.09
CA GLU A 164 -9.19 24.00 4.83
C GLU A 164 -9.15 22.48 5.00
N THR A 165 -10.27 21.79 4.82
CA THR A 165 -10.43 20.36 5.11
C THR A 165 -10.15 19.44 3.93
N HIS A 166 -9.91 20.00 2.74
CA HIS A 166 -9.60 19.23 1.53
C HIS A 166 -8.39 19.75 0.74
N ALA A 167 -7.43 20.37 1.42
CA ALA A 167 -6.18 20.83 0.79
C ALA A 167 -5.46 19.66 0.10
N GLY A 168 -5.04 19.85 -1.16
CA GLY A 168 -4.38 18.81 -1.96
C GLY A 168 -5.33 17.75 -2.56
N ILE A 169 -6.64 17.86 -2.30
CA ILE A 169 -7.65 16.96 -2.88
C ILE A 169 -8.24 17.63 -4.12
N ASP A 170 -8.20 16.93 -5.24
CA ASP A 170 -8.82 17.40 -6.48
C ASP A 170 -10.30 16.97 -6.56
N GLN A 171 -11.17 17.89 -7.01
CA GLN A 171 -12.61 17.61 -7.11
C GLN A 171 -12.92 16.55 -8.16
N ASP A 172 -12.19 16.55 -9.28
CA ASP A 172 -12.39 15.58 -10.34
C ASP A 172 -11.99 14.17 -9.89
N ASP A 173 -10.97 14.04 -9.03
CA ASP A 173 -10.58 12.76 -8.43
C ASP A 173 -11.68 12.20 -7.54
N VAL A 174 -12.32 13.06 -6.75
CA VAL A 174 -13.47 12.68 -5.91
C VAL A 174 -14.65 12.24 -6.77
N LEU A 175 -14.96 13.00 -7.82
CA LEU A 175 -16.03 12.64 -8.76
C LEU A 175 -15.75 11.32 -9.48
N ASP A 176 -14.51 11.08 -9.86
CA ASP A 176 -14.10 9.83 -10.50
C ASP A 176 -14.17 8.67 -9.53
N LEU A 177 -13.74 8.83 -8.28
CA LEU A 177 -13.88 7.81 -7.25
C LEU A 177 -15.35 7.44 -7.01
N VAL A 178 -16.26 8.43 -6.96
CA VAL A 178 -17.70 8.19 -6.83
C VAL A 178 -18.25 7.43 -8.05
N LYS A 179 -17.88 7.82 -9.28
CA LYS A 179 -18.29 7.11 -10.50
C LYS A 179 -17.78 5.66 -10.49
N LEU A 180 -16.53 5.45 -10.10
CA LEU A 180 -15.94 4.11 -9.98
C LEU A 180 -16.67 3.26 -8.93
N ASN A 181 -17.09 3.86 -7.82
CA ASN A 181 -17.89 3.18 -6.82
C ASN A 181 -19.28 2.79 -7.34
N LEU A 182 -19.97 3.70 -8.04
CA LEU A 182 -21.26 3.40 -8.68
C LEU A 182 -21.15 2.31 -9.75
N ALA A 183 -20.00 2.19 -10.39
CA ALA A 183 -19.69 1.11 -11.32
C ALA A 183 -19.31 -0.23 -10.63
N GLY A 184 -19.35 -0.30 -9.29
CA GLY A 184 -19.03 -1.50 -8.52
C GLY A 184 -17.52 -1.84 -8.47
N ARG A 185 -16.66 -0.87 -8.79
CA ARG A 185 -15.21 -1.06 -8.85
C ARG A 185 -14.47 -0.70 -7.57
N VAL A 186 -15.13 -0.12 -6.56
CA VAL A 186 -14.50 0.27 -5.30
C VAL A 186 -14.78 -0.77 -4.21
N SER A 187 -13.76 -1.10 -3.45
CA SER A 187 -13.80 -1.89 -2.23
C SER A 187 -13.30 -1.05 -1.06
N LEU A 188 -14.15 -0.88 -0.07
CA LEU A 188 -13.83 -0.09 1.11
C LEU A 188 -13.07 -0.94 2.13
N VAL A 189 -11.86 -0.51 2.49
CA VAL A 189 -11.03 -1.12 3.54
C VAL A 189 -11.55 -0.66 4.89
N GLY A 190 -11.93 -1.58 5.75
CA GLY A 190 -12.63 -1.31 7.00
C GLY A 190 -11.71 -1.03 8.19
N GLY A 191 -10.87 0.00 8.14
CA GLY A 191 -9.99 0.39 9.24
C GLY A 191 -8.62 -0.31 9.21
N ASP A 192 -8.07 -0.51 10.40
CA ASP A 192 -6.68 -0.92 10.58
C ASP A 192 -6.44 -2.42 10.41
N ASN A 193 -5.20 -2.78 9.99
CA ASN A 193 -4.72 -4.17 9.90
C ASN A 193 -5.65 -5.08 9.07
N GLN A 194 -6.07 -4.61 7.89
CA GLN A 194 -6.96 -5.35 7.01
C GLN A 194 -6.15 -6.10 5.94
N GLN A 195 -6.12 -7.41 6.03
CA GLN A 195 -5.55 -8.25 4.98
C GLN A 195 -6.51 -8.31 3.80
N ILE A 196 -6.19 -7.62 2.69
CA ILE A 196 -7.01 -7.60 1.47
C ILE A 196 -6.71 -8.77 0.55
N PHE A 197 -5.47 -9.23 0.56
CA PHE A 197 -5.02 -10.47 -0.07
C PHE A 197 -4.07 -11.20 0.88
N PRO A 198 -3.98 -12.54 0.79
CA PRO A 198 -2.99 -13.27 1.57
C PRO A 198 -1.58 -12.74 1.31
N GLY A 199 -0.96 -12.12 2.32
CA GLY A 199 0.36 -11.48 2.22
C GLY A 199 0.35 -10.01 1.80
N VAL A 200 -0.82 -9.38 1.63
CA VAL A 200 -0.97 -7.93 1.42
C VAL A 200 -1.96 -7.37 2.44
N THR A 201 -1.49 -6.50 3.31
CA THR A 201 -2.26 -5.95 4.43
C THR A 201 -2.22 -4.43 4.41
N CYS A 202 -3.38 -3.79 4.48
CA CYS A 202 -3.55 -2.35 4.65
C CYS A 202 -3.60 -2.00 6.13
N TYR A 203 -2.88 -0.97 6.53
CA TYR A 203 -2.86 -0.40 7.87
C TYR A 203 -3.30 1.05 7.83
N THR A 204 -3.98 1.53 8.86
CA THR A 204 -4.26 2.96 9.01
C THR A 204 -2.95 3.72 9.19
N GLY A 205 -2.82 4.82 8.48
CA GLY A 205 -1.62 5.66 8.47
C GLY A 205 -1.61 6.70 9.59
N GLY A 206 -0.70 7.66 9.46
CA GLY A 206 -0.41 8.69 10.44
C GLY A 206 -1.21 9.98 10.23
N ARG A 207 -2.39 9.92 9.64
CA ARG A 207 -3.25 11.09 9.38
C ARG A 207 -2.57 12.18 8.53
N HIS A 208 -1.86 11.76 7.51
CA HIS A 208 -1.44 12.66 6.44
C HIS A 208 -2.66 13.31 5.77
N THR A 209 -3.65 12.49 5.41
CA THR A 209 -5.03 12.89 5.13
C THR A 209 -5.96 12.34 6.22
N TYR A 210 -7.27 12.50 6.06
CA TYR A 210 -8.24 12.11 7.09
C TYR A 210 -8.07 10.66 7.56
N ALA A 211 -7.90 9.72 6.64
CA ALA A 211 -7.69 8.30 6.94
C ALA A 211 -6.71 7.66 5.94
N SER A 212 -5.53 8.26 5.76
CA SER A 212 -4.48 7.68 4.93
C SER A 212 -4.11 6.27 5.39
N GLN A 213 -3.65 5.43 4.47
CA GLN A 213 -3.18 4.06 4.75
C GLN A 213 -1.78 3.82 4.20
N TYR A 214 -1.12 2.78 4.71
CA TYR A 214 0.09 2.20 4.15
C TYR A 214 -0.07 0.70 3.98
N VAL A 215 0.79 0.07 3.20
CA VAL A 215 0.63 -1.33 2.79
C VAL A 215 1.84 -2.16 3.20
N ALA A 216 1.62 -3.27 3.89
CA ALA A 216 2.65 -4.27 4.14
C ALA A 216 2.48 -5.43 3.16
N VAL A 217 3.61 -5.86 2.57
CA VAL A 217 3.67 -6.90 1.54
C VAL A 217 4.67 -7.97 1.93
N ASN A 218 4.25 -9.22 1.94
CA ASN A 218 5.14 -10.36 2.16
C ASN A 218 5.94 -10.66 0.88
N THR A 219 7.25 -10.56 0.95
CA THR A 219 8.18 -10.89 -0.14
C THR A 219 9.08 -12.06 0.23
N ALA A 220 9.86 -12.54 -0.73
CA ALA A 220 10.89 -13.60 -0.47
C ALA A 220 11.98 -13.14 0.51
N LYS A 221 12.19 -11.84 0.66
CA LYS A 221 13.20 -11.24 1.54
C LYS A 221 12.65 -10.77 2.89
N GLY A 222 11.33 -10.89 3.09
CA GLY A 222 10.63 -10.46 4.29
C GLY A 222 9.49 -9.51 4.01
N ILE A 223 9.04 -8.81 5.03
CA ILE A 223 7.93 -7.85 4.92
C ILE A 223 8.47 -6.49 4.47
N VAL A 224 7.98 -6.04 3.33
CA VAL A 224 8.16 -4.68 2.81
C VAL A 224 6.96 -3.83 3.21
N VAL A 225 7.19 -2.62 3.68
CA VAL A 225 6.16 -1.63 3.98
C VAL A 225 6.25 -0.50 2.95
N LEU A 226 5.20 -0.31 2.18
CA LEU A 226 5.03 0.83 1.27
C LEU A 226 4.36 1.93 2.07
N ALA A 227 5.16 2.88 2.56
CA ALA A 227 4.72 3.89 3.51
C ALA A 227 3.86 4.99 2.87
N SER A 228 4.02 5.22 1.55
CA SER A 228 3.46 6.38 0.86
C SER A 228 3.74 7.66 1.67
N ASP A 229 2.84 8.60 1.72
CA ASP A 229 3.04 9.89 2.39
C ASP A 229 2.96 9.87 3.93
N ASN A 230 2.85 8.69 4.52
CA ASN A 230 3.07 8.56 5.96
C ASN A 230 4.56 8.71 6.33
N VAL A 231 5.46 8.56 5.34
CA VAL A 231 6.91 8.84 5.39
C VAL A 231 7.32 9.41 4.04
N TYR A 232 7.55 10.70 3.93
CA TYR A 232 7.92 11.32 2.65
C TYR A 232 9.31 10.90 2.18
N VAL A 233 10.29 11.03 3.08
CA VAL A 233 11.70 10.77 2.80
C VAL A 233 12.34 10.04 3.98
N GLU A 234 13.49 9.40 3.75
CA GLU A 234 14.21 8.68 4.81
C GLU A 234 14.55 9.54 6.01
N GLU A 235 14.71 10.85 5.82
CA GLU A 235 15.06 11.79 6.91
C GLU A 235 13.96 11.80 7.98
N ASN A 236 12.66 11.62 7.62
CA ASN A 236 11.58 11.44 8.60
C ASN A 236 11.87 10.25 9.53
N LEU A 237 12.32 9.12 8.98
CA LEU A 237 12.66 7.94 9.77
C LEU A 237 13.96 8.17 10.56
N LYS A 238 15.02 8.70 9.94
CA LYS A 238 16.34 8.89 10.59
C LYS A 238 16.27 9.82 11.77
N MET A 239 15.49 10.90 11.66
CA MET A 239 15.32 11.90 12.72
C MET A 239 14.16 11.56 13.68
N HIS A 240 13.35 10.54 13.36
CA HIS A 240 12.06 10.30 14.01
C HIS A 240 11.23 11.58 14.07
N ALA A 241 11.15 12.25 12.94
CA ALA A 241 10.43 13.51 12.77
C ALA A 241 9.13 13.29 12.01
N PRO A 242 8.02 13.93 12.41
CA PRO A 242 6.79 13.81 11.63
C PRO A 242 6.95 14.43 10.24
N ILE A 243 6.14 13.98 9.31
CA ILE A 243 5.97 14.68 8.04
C ILE A 243 5.38 16.07 8.30
N ALA A 244 5.76 17.05 7.48
CA ALA A 244 5.32 18.44 7.71
C ALA A 244 3.83 18.65 7.41
N ALA A 245 3.28 17.91 6.42
CA ALA A 245 1.85 17.96 6.10
C ALA A 245 1.12 16.78 6.76
N THR A 246 0.72 16.94 8.01
CA THR A 246 -0.11 15.94 8.72
C THR A 246 -1.17 16.64 9.58
N LEU A 247 -2.32 16.00 9.71
CA LEU A 247 -3.41 16.45 10.60
C LEU A 247 -3.11 16.13 12.09
N ASP A 248 -2.14 15.23 12.36
CA ASP A 248 -1.80 14.77 13.71
C ASP A 248 -0.36 14.23 13.73
N ALA A 249 0.58 15.07 14.21
CA ALA A 249 2.00 14.73 14.26
C ALA A 249 2.30 13.50 15.14
N ASP A 250 1.63 13.39 16.29
CA ASP A 250 1.81 12.25 17.19
C ASP A 250 1.30 10.95 16.55
N SER A 251 0.20 11.02 15.83
CA SER A 251 -0.31 9.88 15.04
C SER A 251 0.68 9.45 13.97
N ASN A 252 1.31 10.42 13.30
CA ASN A 252 2.33 10.14 12.29
C ASN A 252 3.56 9.44 12.89
N LEU A 253 4.07 9.91 14.03
CA LEU A 253 5.17 9.24 14.72
C LEU A 253 4.82 7.81 15.16
N ARG A 254 3.61 7.60 15.71
CA ARG A 254 3.13 6.24 16.04
C ARG A 254 3.05 5.32 14.81
N ALA A 255 2.65 5.86 13.65
CA ALA A 255 2.64 5.09 12.41
C ALA A 255 4.06 4.72 11.96
N GLN A 256 5.03 5.64 12.05
CA GLN A 256 6.45 5.36 11.77
C GLN A 256 6.99 4.25 12.69
N ASP A 257 6.70 4.32 14.00
CA ASP A 257 7.13 3.30 14.96
C ASP A 257 6.53 1.93 14.64
N ARG A 258 5.26 1.91 14.25
CA ARG A 258 4.59 0.67 13.85
C ARG A 258 5.16 0.09 12.56
N MET A 259 5.50 0.91 11.57
CA MET A 259 6.17 0.46 10.34
C MET A 259 7.50 -0.22 10.65
N ARG A 260 8.29 0.31 11.62
CA ARG A 260 9.54 -0.31 12.09
C ARG A 260 9.32 -1.68 12.74
N GLN A 261 8.18 -1.91 13.40
CA GLN A 261 7.82 -3.17 14.00
C GLN A 261 7.34 -4.20 12.95
N ILE A 262 6.71 -3.74 11.88
CA ILE A 262 6.14 -4.58 10.81
C ILE A 262 7.21 -4.98 9.80
N ALA A 263 8.00 -4.02 9.32
CA ALA A 263 9.03 -4.27 8.33
C ALA A 263 10.12 -5.21 8.85
N THR A 264 10.58 -6.14 8.03
CA THR A 264 11.65 -7.07 8.42
C THR A 264 12.95 -6.34 8.79
N ASN A 265 13.21 -5.20 8.15
CA ASN A 265 14.24 -4.25 8.54
C ASN A 265 13.83 -2.84 8.07
N ILE A 266 14.52 -1.80 8.59
CA ILE A 266 14.19 -0.41 8.28
C ILE A 266 14.34 -0.06 6.80
N ARG A 267 15.26 -0.68 6.07
CA ARG A 267 15.45 -0.51 4.63
C ARG A 267 14.22 -0.92 3.82
N PHE A 268 13.36 -1.78 4.38
CA PHE A 268 12.11 -2.22 3.77
C PHE A 268 10.91 -1.34 4.13
N ILE A 269 11.12 -0.17 4.73
CA ILE A 269 10.12 0.89 4.79
C ILE A 269 10.38 1.81 3.60
N ILE A 270 9.59 1.64 2.55
CA ILE A 270 9.74 2.38 1.30
C ILE A 270 8.96 3.67 1.42
N THR A 271 9.67 4.77 1.33
CA THR A 271 9.17 6.13 1.47
C THR A 271 8.34 6.58 0.26
N GLY A 272 7.49 7.59 0.44
CA GLY A 272 6.61 8.11 -0.61
C GLY A 272 7.35 8.75 -1.76
N HIS A 273 8.38 9.58 -1.47
CA HIS A 273 8.96 10.48 -2.47
C HIS A 273 10.49 10.54 -2.48
N ASP A 274 11.20 9.72 -1.69
CA ASP A 274 12.66 9.80 -1.62
C ASP A 274 13.31 9.22 -2.88
N PRO A 275 14.11 10.00 -3.63
CA PRO A 275 14.85 9.49 -4.78
C PRO A 275 15.91 8.44 -4.40
N ALA A 276 16.33 8.35 -3.13
CA ALA A 276 17.26 7.35 -2.65
C ALA A 276 16.77 5.91 -2.90
N VAL A 277 15.47 5.67 -2.94
CA VAL A 277 14.87 4.37 -3.30
C VAL A 277 15.46 3.84 -4.61
N PHE A 278 15.71 4.71 -5.59
CA PHE A 278 16.23 4.30 -6.91
C PHE A 278 17.75 4.06 -6.96
N THR A 279 18.46 4.35 -5.88
CA THR A 279 19.89 4.06 -5.73
C THR A 279 20.17 2.93 -4.73
N GLU A 280 19.25 2.64 -3.83
CA GLU A 280 19.39 1.62 -2.79
C GLU A 280 19.00 0.21 -3.24
N PHE A 281 18.14 0.11 -4.24
CA PHE A 281 17.63 -1.16 -4.75
C PHE A 281 18.08 -1.41 -6.19
N PRO A 282 18.22 -2.69 -6.61
CA PRO A 282 18.68 -3.02 -7.96
C PRO A 282 17.73 -2.49 -9.04
N ALA A 283 18.28 -1.74 -9.98
CA ALA A 283 17.57 -1.28 -11.16
C ALA A 283 17.25 -2.45 -12.09
N VAL A 284 16.00 -2.52 -12.55
CA VAL A 284 15.52 -3.54 -13.50
C VAL A 284 15.13 -2.92 -14.84
N ALA A 285 14.83 -1.62 -14.86
CA ALA A 285 14.63 -0.81 -16.06
C ALA A 285 14.90 0.67 -15.72
N ASP A 286 14.87 1.56 -16.71
CA ASP A 286 15.01 2.99 -16.46
C ASP A 286 13.89 3.50 -15.54
N GLY A 287 14.28 4.15 -14.43
CA GLY A 287 13.35 4.61 -13.39
C GLY A 287 12.56 3.51 -12.69
N VAL A 288 13.01 2.24 -12.73
CA VAL A 288 12.37 1.12 -12.05
C VAL A 288 13.37 0.31 -11.26
N VAL A 289 13.10 0.10 -9.98
CA VAL A 289 13.89 -0.76 -9.10
C VAL A 289 13.04 -1.87 -8.51
N LYS A 290 13.66 -3.01 -8.21
CA LYS A 290 13.03 -4.12 -7.49
C LYS A 290 13.41 -4.05 -6.02
N ILE A 291 12.41 -4.05 -5.15
CA ILE A 291 12.60 -4.00 -3.69
C ILE A 291 12.91 -5.41 -3.18
N GLU A 292 14.20 -5.67 -2.85
CA GLU A 292 14.67 -6.99 -2.38
C GLU A 292 15.93 -6.95 -1.49
#